data_aa20552912d9ebb675ac9bbe21f69569
#
_entry.id   aa20552912d9ebb675ac9bbe21f69569
#
_cell.length_a   1.000
_cell.length_b   1.000
_cell.length_c   1.000
_cell.angle_alpha   90.00
_cell.angle_beta   90.00
_cell.angle_gamma   90.00
#
_symmetry.space_group_name_H-M   'P 1'
#
loop_
_entity.id
_entity.type
_entity.pdbx_description
1 polymer ?
#
loop_
_entity_poly.entity_id
_entity_poly.type
_entity_poly.pdbx_seq_one_letter_code
_entity_poly.pdbx_strand_id
1 'polypeptide(L)'
;MAAHVLVVPFPGQGHMNPMVQFAKALASKGVATTLVTTHFIARTAGVDAAPAKVEAISDGHDEGGFASAASVGEYLEKQTVASSTSLAALIEARAASSESFTCIVYDSYEQWVLPVARRAGIPAVPFSTQSCAVSAVYHYVGQGMLAVPPEREEDGVGVRSEAFEGLREMDRSEFPSFAIGPGPYPVLAELALKQFAREGKDDWVLFNSFEELESEVLTGLKNHMKARAIGPCIPLPTAGTGTVSRITYGANLLNPEDACIKWLDTKASGSVAYVSFGSFASLGAAQTEEIARGLLAAGNPFLWVIRAADESNLPLGLLDEATASGAALIVRWSPQLEVLAHPAVGCFLTHCGWNSTLEALSFGVPMVALSLWTDQPMNARNVERAWAAGVRARRDAAAGMFLRGEVERCVRAVMDDGDAVREAAGKWRDQARAAVAPGGSSDRSLDEFVEFVRAGAAEKWKAMVLEGSEPAGSEM
;
A
#
# COMPACT_ATOMS: atom_id res chain seq x y z
N MET A 1 28.92 -17.21 0.55
CA MET A 1 27.89 -17.43 1.59
C MET A 1 26.55 -17.63 0.90
N ALA A 2 25.65 -18.43 1.49
CA ALA A 2 24.29 -18.53 0.94
C ALA A 2 23.57 -17.17 1.07
N ALA A 3 22.79 -16.80 0.07
CA ALA A 3 22.01 -15.56 0.10
C ALA A 3 20.97 -15.60 1.22
N HIS A 4 20.97 -14.60 2.10
CA HIS A 4 20.01 -14.44 3.19
C HIS A 4 19.53 -12.99 3.27
N VAL A 5 18.25 -12.77 3.01
CA VAL A 5 17.63 -11.44 3.00
C VAL A 5 16.90 -11.19 4.33
N LEU A 6 17.18 -10.04 4.93
CA LEU A 6 16.44 -9.51 6.07
C LEU A 6 15.39 -8.51 5.55
N VAL A 7 14.11 -8.76 5.82
CA VAL A 7 13.00 -7.91 5.40
C VAL A 7 12.47 -7.12 6.59
N VAL A 8 12.50 -5.78 6.51
CA VAL A 8 12.17 -4.86 7.61
C VAL A 8 10.98 -3.98 7.20
N PRO A 9 9.74 -4.37 7.50
CA PRO A 9 8.56 -3.58 7.21
C PRO A 9 8.33 -2.47 8.25
N PHE A 10 7.66 -1.39 7.86
CA PHE A 10 7.03 -0.48 8.79
C PHE A 10 5.90 -1.23 9.56
N PRO A 11 5.77 -1.04 10.90
CA PRO A 11 4.86 -1.85 11.72
C PRO A 11 3.38 -1.41 11.63
N GLY A 12 2.90 -1.23 10.41
CA GLY A 12 1.51 -0.95 10.07
C GLY A 12 0.97 -1.98 9.08
N GLN A 13 -0.30 -2.35 9.19
CA GLN A 13 -0.89 -3.43 8.38
C GLN A 13 -0.70 -3.21 6.87
N GLY A 14 -0.87 -1.97 6.40
CA GLY A 14 -0.70 -1.62 4.98
C GLY A 14 0.72 -1.80 4.45
N HIS A 15 1.70 -1.84 5.32
CA HIS A 15 3.12 -2.04 5.00
C HIS A 15 3.56 -3.49 5.26
N MET A 16 3.13 -4.05 6.40
CA MET A 16 3.43 -5.44 6.77
C MET A 16 2.93 -6.44 5.73
N ASN A 17 1.67 -6.33 5.30
CA ASN A 17 1.05 -7.32 4.44
C ASN A 17 1.80 -7.54 3.12
N PRO A 18 2.09 -6.52 2.30
CA PRO A 18 2.85 -6.74 1.07
C PRO A 18 4.27 -7.24 1.32
N MET A 19 4.94 -6.80 2.38
CA MET A 19 6.31 -7.25 2.66
C MET A 19 6.37 -8.67 3.21
N VAL A 20 5.33 -9.16 3.90
CA VAL A 20 5.17 -10.58 4.22
C VAL A 20 5.04 -11.42 2.96
N GLN A 21 4.23 -10.99 1.98
CA GLN A 21 4.09 -11.70 0.71
C GLN A 21 5.39 -11.68 -0.10
N PHE A 22 6.09 -10.55 -0.12
CA PHE A 22 7.41 -10.45 -0.71
C PHE A 22 8.42 -11.42 -0.07
N ALA A 23 8.45 -11.52 1.27
CA ALA A 23 9.30 -12.47 1.99
C ALA A 23 8.98 -13.93 1.61
N LYS A 24 7.69 -14.27 1.50
CA LYS A 24 7.24 -15.59 1.01
C LYS A 24 7.70 -15.85 -0.43
N ALA A 25 7.58 -14.86 -1.31
CA ALA A 25 8.00 -14.97 -2.71
C ALA A 25 9.53 -15.19 -2.83
N LEU A 26 10.35 -14.45 -2.07
CA LEU A 26 11.79 -14.68 -2.01
C LEU A 26 12.13 -16.09 -1.52
N ALA A 27 11.49 -16.52 -0.44
CA ALA A 27 11.71 -17.85 0.11
C ALA A 27 11.31 -18.96 -0.87
N SER A 28 10.24 -18.78 -1.65
CA SER A 28 9.81 -19.73 -2.69
C SER A 28 10.82 -19.85 -3.84
N LYS A 29 11.63 -18.79 -4.08
CA LYS A 29 12.75 -18.79 -5.03
C LYS A 29 14.06 -19.35 -4.42
N GLY A 30 13.99 -19.94 -3.21
CA GLY A 30 15.12 -20.59 -2.55
C GLY A 30 16.14 -19.61 -1.95
N VAL A 31 15.73 -18.39 -1.61
CA VAL A 31 16.52 -17.42 -0.85
C VAL A 31 16.16 -17.54 0.63
N ALA A 32 17.16 -17.74 1.50
CA ALA A 32 16.89 -17.67 2.95
C ALA A 32 16.36 -16.28 3.29
N THR A 33 15.24 -16.22 4.00
CA THR A 33 14.55 -14.95 4.26
C THR A 33 14.12 -14.89 5.73
N THR A 34 14.40 -13.77 6.38
CA THR A 34 13.92 -13.45 7.72
C THR A 34 13.14 -12.16 7.67
N LEU A 35 11.90 -12.19 8.13
CA LEU A 35 11.05 -11.02 8.30
C LEU A 35 11.19 -10.49 9.71
N VAL A 36 11.38 -9.18 9.84
CA VAL A 36 11.37 -8.47 11.13
C VAL A 36 9.95 -8.03 11.46
N THR A 37 9.56 -8.14 12.72
CA THR A 37 8.35 -7.55 13.27
C THR A 37 8.63 -6.92 14.64
N THR A 38 7.67 -6.22 15.25
CA THR A 38 7.84 -5.71 16.62
C THR A 38 7.44 -6.76 17.65
N HIS A 39 7.98 -6.66 18.87
CA HIS A 39 7.58 -7.54 19.98
C HIS A 39 6.06 -7.48 20.24
N PHE A 40 5.46 -6.29 20.10
CA PHE A 40 4.01 -6.12 20.25
C PHE A 40 3.23 -6.91 19.19
N ILE A 41 3.58 -6.76 17.91
CA ILE A 41 2.90 -7.45 16.79
C ILE A 41 3.11 -8.96 16.88
N ALA A 42 4.33 -9.42 17.16
CA ALA A 42 4.62 -10.85 17.32
C ALA A 42 3.75 -11.51 18.39
N ARG A 43 3.47 -10.80 19.48
CA ARG A 43 2.66 -11.29 20.60
C ARG A 43 1.16 -11.23 20.31
N THR A 44 0.67 -10.21 19.60
CA THR A 44 -0.77 -9.91 19.49
C THR A 44 -1.41 -10.35 18.18
N ALA A 45 -0.67 -10.35 17.07
CA ALA A 45 -1.26 -10.51 15.74
C ALA A 45 -0.92 -11.85 15.05
N GLY A 46 0.15 -12.50 15.44
CA GLY A 46 0.66 -13.68 14.74
C GLY A 46 0.99 -13.37 13.27
N VAL A 47 2.26 -13.43 12.90
CA VAL A 47 2.70 -13.18 11.52
C VAL A 47 2.96 -14.51 10.82
N ASP A 48 2.10 -14.87 9.84
CA ASP A 48 2.35 -16.03 8.99
C ASP A 48 3.23 -15.62 7.79
N ALA A 49 4.53 -15.80 7.94
CA ALA A 49 5.50 -15.55 6.90
C ALA A 49 6.11 -16.84 6.30
N ALA A 50 5.65 -18.02 6.72
CA ALA A 50 6.23 -19.28 6.25
C ALA A 50 6.28 -19.35 4.71
N PRO A 51 7.40 -19.80 4.13
CA PRO A 51 8.57 -20.44 4.74
C PRO A 51 9.66 -19.46 5.26
N ALA A 52 9.48 -18.14 5.17
CA ALA A 52 10.41 -17.18 5.78
C ALA A 52 10.37 -17.29 7.32
N LYS A 53 11.52 -17.04 7.97
CA LYS A 53 11.60 -16.93 9.42
C LYS A 53 11.05 -15.58 9.87
N VAL A 54 10.58 -15.51 11.13
CA VAL A 54 10.14 -14.25 11.76
C VAL A 54 10.99 -13.99 12.98
N GLU A 55 11.53 -12.78 13.10
CA GLU A 55 12.29 -12.29 14.24
C GLU A 55 11.63 -11.01 14.77
N ALA A 56 11.54 -10.89 16.09
CA ALA A 56 10.96 -9.71 16.73
C ALA A 56 12.04 -8.79 17.26
N ILE A 57 11.89 -7.48 17.03
CA ILE A 57 12.74 -6.43 17.60
C ILE A 57 11.91 -5.45 18.42
N SER A 58 12.56 -4.66 19.28
CA SER A 58 11.89 -3.58 19.99
C SER A 58 11.70 -2.36 19.08
N ASP A 59 10.50 -1.79 19.13
CA ASP A 59 10.19 -0.47 18.56
C ASP A 59 10.06 0.62 19.65
N GLY A 60 10.41 0.29 20.90
CA GLY A 60 10.26 1.17 22.05
C GLY A 60 8.83 1.24 22.59
N HIS A 61 7.89 0.50 22.00
CA HIS A 61 6.49 0.40 22.37
C HIS A 61 6.05 -1.07 22.54
N ASP A 62 6.93 -1.91 23.08
CA ASP A 62 6.78 -3.36 23.13
C ASP A 62 5.49 -3.85 23.80
N GLU A 63 4.94 -3.10 24.79
CA GLU A 63 3.74 -3.49 25.52
C GLU A 63 2.43 -3.06 24.85
N GLY A 64 2.36 -1.86 24.29
CA GLY A 64 1.13 -1.27 23.78
C GLY A 64 1.12 -0.95 22.28
N GLY A 65 2.23 -1.16 21.60
CA GLY A 65 2.37 -0.85 20.18
C GLY A 65 2.13 0.62 19.86
N PHE A 66 1.80 0.91 18.61
CA PHE A 66 1.53 2.26 18.12
C PHE A 66 0.48 3.02 18.94
N ALA A 67 -0.55 2.32 19.45
CA ALA A 67 -1.63 2.94 20.23
C ALA A 67 -1.20 3.48 21.59
N SER A 68 -0.01 3.09 22.09
CA SER A 68 0.54 3.57 23.37
C SER A 68 1.31 4.88 23.24
N ALA A 69 1.58 5.35 22.05
CA ALA A 69 2.25 6.63 21.81
C ALA A 69 1.25 7.80 21.90
N ALA A 70 1.71 8.94 22.41
CA ALA A 70 0.87 10.15 22.50
C ALA A 70 0.66 10.81 21.13
N SER A 71 1.56 10.56 20.17
CA SER A 71 1.47 11.05 18.80
C SER A 71 2.26 10.19 17.83
N VAL A 72 1.97 10.34 16.53
CA VAL A 72 2.76 9.70 15.45
C VAL A 72 4.23 10.12 15.52
N GLY A 73 4.51 11.39 15.80
CA GLY A 73 5.89 11.90 15.93
C GLY A 73 6.65 11.22 17.08
N GLU A 74 6.05 11.15 18.27
CA GLU A 74 6.65 10.45 19.41
C GLU A 74 6.93 8.97 19.11
N TYR A 75 5.95 8.31 18.45
CA TYR A 75 6.14 6.91 18.06
C TYR A 75 7.38 6.75 17.17
N LEU A 76 7.48 7.53 16.10
CA LEU A 76 8.58 7.42 15.13
C LEU A 76 9.95 7.79 15.72
N GLU A 77 10.01 8.76 16.63
CA GLU A 77 11.25 9.11 17.34
C GLU A 77 11.75 7.94 18.21
N LYS A 78 10.89 7.36 19.04
CA LYS A 78 11.23 6.21 19.89
C LYS A 78 11.55 4.97 19.06
N GLN A 79 10.73 4.69 18.04
CA GLN A 79 10.95 3.59 17.10
C GLN A 79 12.34 3.68 16.46
N THR A 80 12.71 4.84 15.93
CA THR A 80 14.02 5.05 15.30
C THR A 80 15.16 4.63 16.21
N VAL A 81 15.13 5.01 17.48
CA VAL A 81 16.20 4.70 18.46
C VAL A 81 16.18 3.22 18.84
N ALA A 82 15.03 2.72 19.27
CA ALA A 82 14.89 1.36 19.79
C ALA A 82 15.12 0.31 18.67
N SER A 83 14.50 0.51 17.51
CA SER A 83 14.62 -0.41 16.38
C SER A 83 16.02 -0.40 15.78
N SER A 84 16.70 0.74 15.69
CA SER A 84 18.11 0.80 15.24
C SER A 84 19.02 -0.03 16.13
N THR A 85 18.83 0.07 17.45
CA THR A 85 19.63 -0.67 18.43
C THR A 85 19.35 -2.16 18.38
N SER A 86 18.06 -2.54 18.36
CA SER A 86 17.63 -3.95 18.29
C SER A 86 18.02 -4.63 16.99
N LEU A 87 17.88 -3.92 15.84
CA LEU A 87 18.27 -4.43 14.54
C LEU A 87 19.79 -4.66 14.46
N ALA A 88 20.59 -3.72 14.97
CA ALA A 88 22.04 -3.87 15.02
C ALA A 88 22.45 -5.11 15.85
N ALA A 89 21.84 -5.30 17.03
CA ALA A 89 22.09 -6.47 17.88
C ALA A 89 21.70 -7.80 17.16
N LEU A 90 20.57 -7.83 16.45
CA LEU A 90 20.15 -8.98 15.66
C LEU A 90 21.17 -9.31 14.55
N ILE A 91 21.65 -8.30 13.84
CA ILE A 91 22.65 -8.47 12.78
C ILE A 91 23.97 -8.99 13.35
N GLU A 92 24.46 -8.41 14.46
CA GLU A 92 25.70 -8.83 15.14
C GLU A 92 25.60 -10.27 15.63
N ALA A 93 24.49 -10.66 16.24
CA ALA A 93 24.25 -12.02 16.71
C ALA A 93 24.31 -13.07 15.59
N ARG A 94 24.00 -12.69 14.36
CA ARG A 94 24.01 -13.57 13.18
C ARG A 94 25.30 -13.46 12.36
N ALA A 95 26.13 -12.43 12.55
CA ALA A 95 27.30 -12.13 11.73
C ALA A 95 28.35 -13.28 11.69
N ALA A 96 28.52 -14.00 12.80
CA ALA A 96 29.48 -15.11 12.92
C ALA A 96 28.88 -16.47 12.53
N SER A 97 27.63 -16.54 12.14
CA SER A 97 26.92 -17.78 11.82
C SER A 97 26.79 -18.00 10.31
N SER A 98 26.41 -19.22 9.93
CA SER A 98 26.02 -19.52 8.53
C SER A 98 24.73 -18.83 8.09
N GLU A 99 24.04 -18.18 9.02
CA GLU A 99 22.79 -17.44 8.82
C GLU A 99 23.01 -15.92 8.76
N SER A 100 24.22 -15.43 8.50
CA SER A 100 24.52 -14.02 8.32
C SER A 100 23.73 -13.42 7.17
N PHE A 101 23.23 -12.18 7.37
CA PHE A 101 22.46 -11.47 6.35
C PHE A 101 23.37 -10.92 5.25
N THR A 102 22.94 -11.08 3.99
CA THR A 102 23.67 -10.61 2.81
C THR A 102 23.02 -9.41 2.14
N CYS A 103 21.75 -9.12 2.45
CA CYS A 103 21.01 -7.97 1.96
C CYS A 103 19.90 -7.64 2.96
N ILE A 104 19.56 -6.35 3.09
CA ILE A 104 18.40 -5.88 3.83
C ILE A 104 17.42 -5.26 2.83
N VAL A 105 16.15 -5.69 2.84
CA VAL A 105 15.06 -5.02 2.15
C VAL A 105 14.19 -4.35 3.20
N TYR A 106 14.03 -3.04 3.13
CA TYR A 106 13.32 -2.27 4.14
C TYR A 106 12.19 -1.45 3.53
N ASP A 107 11.11 -1.26 4.28
CA ASP A 107 10.05 -0.32 3.88
C ASP A 107 10.66 1.07 3.66
N SER A 108 10.36 1.71 2.55
CA SER A 108 10.94 3.01 2.17
C SER A 108 10.74 4.13 3.21
N TYR A 109 9.77 3.96 4.13
CA TYR A 109 9.57 4.85 5.28
C TYR A 109 10.54 4.57 6.45
N GLU A 110 11.17 3.38 6.50
CA GLU A 110 12.08 2.95 7.57
C GLU A 110 13.54 3.37 7.30
N GLN A 111 13.75 4.65 6.99
CA GLN A 111 15.06 5.20 6.60
C GLN A 111 16.14 5.05 7.68
N TRP A 112 15.77 4.83 8.94
CA TRP A 112 16.69 4.52 10.03
C TRP A 112 17.45 3.19 9.82
N VAL A 113 16.98 2.32 8.95
CA VAL A 113 17.67 1.07 8.58
C VAL A 113 18.99 1.35 7.85
N LEU A 114 19.07 2.40 7.02
CA LEU A 114 20.25 2.72 6.22
C LEU A 114 21.54 2.89 7.05
N PRO A 115 21.57 3.71 8.13
CA PRO A 115 22.77 3.82 8.95
C PRO A 115 23.15 2.51 9.64
N VAL A 116 22.18 1.66 9.99
CA VAL A 116 22.44 0.34 10.59
C VAL A 116 23.09 -0.58 9.56
N ALA A 117 22.51 -0.68 8.36
CA ALA A 117 23.01 -1.47 7.26
C ALA A 117 24.44 -1.06 6.83
N ARG A 118 24.71 0.25 6.74
CA ARG A 118 26.04 0.78 6.41
C ARG A 118 27.09 0.39 7.44
N ARG A 119 26.80 0.51 8.73
CA ARG A 119 27.73 0.06 9.79
C ARG A 119 28.01 -1.44 9.72
N ALA A 120 27.03 -2.23 9.34
CA ALA A 120 27.18 -3.68 9.20
C ALA A 120 27.84 -4.08 7.85
N GLY A 121 28.02 -3.14 6.91
CA GLY A 121 28.52 -3.43 5.57
C GLY A 121 27.59 -4.31 4.74
N ILE A 122 26.27 -4.20 4.97
CA ILE A 122 25.21 -4.95 4.30
C ILE A 122 24.46 -4.01 3.37
N PRO A 123 24.29 -4.35 2.06
CA PRO A 123 23.46 -3.57 1.15
C PRO A 123 22.01 -3.53 1.62
N ALA A 124 21.40 -2.34 1.49
CA ALA A 124 20.01 -2.10 1.87
C ALA A 124 19.23 -1.57 0.67
N VAL A 125 18.07 -2.16 0.42
CA VAL A 125 17.20 -1.89 -0.73
C VAL A 125 15.83 -1.43 -0.24
N PRO A 126 15.37 -0.23 -0.60
CA PRO A 126 14.05 0.23 -0.22
C PRO A 126 12.96 -0.52 -1.01
N PHE A 127 11.88 -0.83 -0.31
CA PHE A 127 10.65 -1.39 -0.83
C PHE A 127 9.53 -0.38 -0.66
N SER A 128 8.97 0.10 -1.76
CA SER A 128 7.81 1.00 -1.72
C SER A 128 6.51 0.20 -1.66
N THR A 129 5.72 0.47 -0.64
CA THR A 129 4.37 -0.07 -0.44
C THR A 129 3.29 0.84 -1.05
N GLN A 130 3.69 1.81 -1.87
CA GLN A 130 2.83 2.74 -2.62
C GLN A 130 2.97 2.51 -4.13
N SER A 131 2.07 3.12 -4.93
CA SER A 131 2.16 3.09 -6.40
C SER A 131 3.45 3.76 -6.89
N CYS A 132 3.94 3.33 -8.04
CA CYS A 132 5.08 3.97 -8.69
C CYS A 132 4.80 5.45 -8.97
N ALA A 133 3.56 5.77 -9.37
CA ALA A 133 3.13 7.13 -9.65
C ALA A 133 3.20 8.06 -8.43
N VAL A 134 2.69 7.62 -7.28
CA VAL A 134 2.77 8.37 -6.02
C VAL A 134 4.22 8.53 -5.58
N SER A 135 5.00 7.45 -5.64
CA SER A 135 6.42 7.45 -5.29
C SER A 135 7.24 8.39 -6.19
N ALA A 136 6.94 8.44 -7.50
CA ALA A 136 7.56 9.35 -8.44
C ALA A 136 7.26 10.82 -8.08
N VAL A 137 6.01 11.15 -7.78
CA VAL A 137 5.64 12.51 -7.35
C VAL A 137 6.41 12.91 -6.09
N TYR A 138 6.44 12.05 -5.07
CA TYR A 138 7.18 12.33 -3.84
C TYR A 138 8.67 12.50 -4.09
N HIS A 139 9.28 11.65 -4.90
CA HIS A 139 10.68 11.75 -5.28
C HIS A 139 10.96 13.09 -5.99
N TYR A 140 10.20 13.42 -7.02
CA TYR A 140 10.44 14.62 -7.82
C TYR A 140 10.16 15.92 -7.07
N VAL A 141 9.13 15.95 -6.23
CA VAL A 141 8.85 17.09 -5.34
C VAL A 141 9.94 17.21 -4.29
N GLY A 142 10.34 16.11 -3.67
CA GLY A 142 11.40 16.07 -2.66
C GLY A 142 12.77 16.52 -3.19
N GLN A 143 13.06 16.28 -4.48
CA GLN A 143 14.27 16.72 -5.17
C GLN A 143 14.15 18.12 -5.80
N GLY A 144 12.99 18.78 -5.67
CA GLY A 144 12.75 20.09 -6.30
C GLY A 144 12.62 20.04 -7.83
N MET A 145 12.43 18.86 -8.41
CA MET A 145 12.28 18.67 -9.86
C MET A 145 10.84 18.85 -10.36
N LEU A 146 9.87 18.77 -9.45
CA LEU A 146 8.45 18.96 -9.72
C LEU A 146 7.89 20.01 -8.76
N ALA A 147 7.31 21.08 -9.31
CA ALA A 147 6.55 22.06 -8.54
C ALA A 147 5.06 21.66 -8.50
N VAL A 148 4.47 21.68 -7.30
CA VAL A 148 3.03 21.47 -7.15
C VAL A 148 2.29 22.75 -7.56
N PRO A 149 1.17 22.67 -8.34
CA PRO A 149 0.42 23.85 -8.75
C PRO A 149 -0.07 24.68 -7.57
N PRO A 150 -0.17 26.03 -7.67
CA PRO A 150 -0.75 26.88 -6.64
C PRO A 150 -2.25 26.60 -6.45
N GLU A 151 -2.84 27.06 -5.32
CA GLU A 151 -4.25 26.87 -5.01
C GLU A 151 -5.22 27.63 -5.93
N ARG A 152 -4.77 28.73 -6.52
CA ARG A 152 -5.55 29.56 -7.44
C ARG A 152 -4.79 29.69 -8.73
N GLU A 153 -5.35 29.15 -9.78
CA GLU A 153 -4.97 29.45 -11.14
C GLU A 153 -5.94 30.49 -11.69
N GLU A 154 -5.42 31.63 -12.12
CA GLU A 154 -6.18 32.57 -12.95
C GLU A 154 -6.27 32.08 -14.42
N ASP A 155 -5.46 31.10 -14.83
CA ASP A 155 -5.40 30.59 -16.21
C ASP A 155 -5.00 29.11 -16.21
N GLY A 156 -5.92 28.19 -16.18
CA GLY A 156 -5.93 26.79 -16.63
C GLY A 156 -4.62 26.06 -17.01
N VAL A 157 -3.50 26.38 -16.38
CA VAL A 157 -2.21 25.77 -16.64
C VAL A 157 -2.00 24.63 -15.66
N GLY A 158 -2.50 23.45 -16.03
CA GLY A 158 -2.06 22.19 -15.41
C GLY A 158 -0.54 22.08 -15.48
N VAL A 159 0.09 21.42 -14.50
CA VAL A 159 1.55 21.21 -14.52
C VAL A 159 1.92 20.47 -15.78
N ARG A 160 2.46 21.22 -16.75
CA ARG A 160 3.16 20.64 -17.89
C ARG A 160 4.56 20.25 -17.43
N SER A 161 4.70 19.08 -16.87
CA SER A 161 6.01 18.48 -16.70
C SER A 161 6.32 17.68 -17.97
N GLU A 162 7.13 18.23 -18.84
CA GLU A 162 7.69 17.50 -19.99
C GLU A 162 8.63 16.37 -19.51
N ALA A 163 8.99 16.37 -18.24
CA ALA A 163 9.97 15.47 -17.65
C ALA A 163 9.39 14.11 -17.24
N PHE A 164 8.04 13.95 -17.16
CA PHE A 164 7.45 12.74 -16.57
C PHE A 164 6.33 12.18 -17.43
N GLU A 165 6.69 11.23 -18.28
CA GLU A 165 5.70 10.39 -18.96
C GLU A 165 4.82 9.71 -17.89
N GLY A 166 3.50 9.70 -18.11
CA GLY A 166 2.53 9.14 -17.17
C GLY A 166 2.00 10.08 -16.07
N LEU A 167 2.59 11.27 -15.87
CA LEU A 167 2.15 12.27 -14.87
C LEU A 167 1.57 13.55 -15.52
N ARG A 168 1.20 13.50 -16.78
CA ARG A 168 0.71 14.66 -17.54
C ARG A 168 -0.64 15.14 -17.01
N GLU A 169 -0.82 16.47 -16.98
CA GLU A 169 -2.09 17.16 -16.73
C GLU A 169 -2.78 16.75 -15.42
N MET A 170 -2.12 17.05 -14.29
CA MET A 170 -2.70 16.84 -12.96
C MET A 170 -3.16 18.16 -12.36
N ASP A 171 -4.41 18.20 -11.90
CA ASP A 171 -4.89 19.26 -11.03
C ASP A 171 -4.28 19.12 -9.63
N ARG A 172 -4.12 20.23 -8.91
CA ARG A 172 -3.59 20.19 -7.52
C ARG A 172 -4.32 19.18 -6.64
N SER A 173 -5.63 19.06 -6.77
CA SER A 173 -6.46 18.11 -6.00
C SER A 173 -6.20 16.63 -6.33
N GLU A 174 -5.43 16.35 -7.36
CA GLU A 174 -5.06 14.99 -7.81
C GLU A 174 -3.69 14.56 -7.31
N PHE A 175 -2.89 15.52 -6.79
CA PHE A 175 -1.60 15.22 -6.18
C PHE A 175 -1.76 14.44 -4.87
N PRO A 176 -0.79 13.57 -4.53
CA PRO A 176 -0.68 13.02 -3.20
C PRO A 176 -0.59 14.15 -2.17
N SER A 177 -1.35 14.06 -1.08
CA SER A 177 -1.54 15.21 -0.17
C SER A 177 -0.23 15.70 0.48
N PHE A 178 0.73 14.79 0.76
CA PHE A 178 2.02 15.17 1.32
C PHE A 178 2.94 15.92 0.34
N ALA A 179 2.69 15.81 -0.96
CA ALA A 179 3.36 16.66 -1.95
C ALA A 179 2.81 18.09 -1.94
N ILE A 180 1.53 18.27 -1.55
CA ILE A 180 0.88 19.59 -1.45
C ILE A 180 1.29 20.32 -0.16
N GLY A 181 1.44 19.57 0.93
CA GLY A 181 1.80 20.10 2.24
C GLY A 181 1.77 19.03 3.34
N PRO A 182 2.32 19.33 4.52
CA PRO A 182 2.51 18.33 5.57
C PRO A 182 1.21 17.86 6.23
N GLY A 183 0.12 18.60 6.08
CA GLY A 183 -1.16 18.26 6.71
C GLY A 183 -1.04 18.09 8.24
N PRO A 184 -1.85 17.20 8.85
CA PRO A 184 -1.80 16.93 10.29
C PRO A 184 -0.62 16.04 10.71
N TYR A 185 0.17 15.50 9.77
CA TYR A 185 1.24 14.54 10.03
C TYR A 185 2.57 14.95 9.36
N PRO A 186 3.22 16.05 9.81
CA PRO A 186 4.41 16.60 9.16
C PRO A 186 5.59 15.61 9.11
N VAL A 187 5.74 14.76 10.11
CA VAL A 187 6.81 13.75 10.12
C VAL A 187 6.60 12.68 9.03
N LEU A 188 5.35 12.24 8.80
CA LEU A 188 5.06 11.30 7.70
C LEU A 188 5.25 11.95 6.33
N ALA A 189 4.90 13.23 6.19
CA ALA A 189 5.15 13.97 4.94
C ALA A 189 6.65 14.09 4.65
N GLU A 190 7.46 14.35 5.67
CA GLU A 190 8.92 14.39 5.53
C GLU A 190 9.48 13.04 5.11
N LEU A 191 9.04 11.95 5.74
CA LEU A 191 9.44 10.59 5.37
C LEU A 191 9.05 10.27 3.92
N ALA A 192 7.82 10.62 3.50
CA ALA A 192 7.34 10.39 2.14
C ALA A 192 8.20 11.12 1.09
N LEU A 193 8.54 12.39 1.33
CA LEU A 193 9.31 13.20 0.40
C LEU A 193 10.80 12.81 0.35
N LYS A 194 11.33 12.21 1.41
CA LYS A 194 12.75 11.83 1.52
C LYS A 194 13.00 10.34 1.28
N GLN A 195 11.97 9.53 1.06
CA GLN A 195 12.09 8.07 1.01
C GLN A 195 13.13 7.54 0.01
N PHE A 196 13.41 8.31 -1.07
CA PHE A 196 14.41 7.97 -2.10
C PHE A 196 15.45 9.08 -2.30
N ALA A 197 15.69 9.91 -1.29
CA ALA A 197 16.59 11.07 -1.42
C ALA A 197 18.07 10.69 -1.59
N ARG A 198 18.43 9.44 -1.31
CA ARG A 198 19.81 8.95 -1.29
C ARG A 198 20.08 7.91 -2.38
N GLU A 199 19.06 7.51 -3.12
CA GLU A 199 19.19 6.53 -4.19
C GLU A 199 19.65 7.21 -5.47
N GLY A 200 20.65 6.58 -6.13
CA GLY A 200 21.18 6.95 -7.43
C GLY A 200 20.72 5.99 -8.53
N LYS A 201 21.13 6.25 -9.76
CA LYS A 201 20.68 5.53 -10.96
C LYS A 201 20.87 4.01 -10.89
N ASP A 202 21.90 3.55 -10.19
CA ASP A 202 22.24 2.14 -10.10
C ASP A 202 21.73 1.46 -8.83
N ASP A 203 21.10 2.25 -7.92
CA ASP A 203 20.54 1.73 -6.68
C ASP A 203 19.17 1.08 -6.90
N TRP A 204 19.03 -0.10 -6.36
CA TRP A 204 17.78 -0.84 -6.43
C TRP A 204 16.67 -0.18 -5.61
N VAL A 205 15.49 -0.07 -6.23
CA VAL A 205 14.25 0.28 -5.55
C VAL A 205 13.15 -0.69 -6.01
N LEU A 206 12.51 -1.35 -5.06
CA LEU A 206 11.44 -2.30 -5.33
C LEU A 206 10.07 -1.65 -5.08
N PHE A 207 9.13 -1.92 -5.97
CA PHE A 207 7.78 -1.37 -5.89
C PHE A 207 6.73 -2.49 -5.82
N ASN A 208 5.79 -2.39 -4.89
CA ASN A 208 4.60 -3.23 -4.87
C ASN A 208 3.61 -2.79 -5.94
N SER A 209 3.96 -3.03 -7.19
CA SER A 209 3.19 -2.76 -8.40
C SER A 209 3.59 -3.77 -9.47
N PHE A 210 3.01 -3.71 -10.66
CA PHE A 210 3.44 -4.52 -11.81
C PHE A 210 3.64 -3.64 -13.05
N GLU A 211 4.51 -4.07 -13.95
CA GLU A 211 5.01 -3.22 -15.05
C GLU A 211 3.88 -2.76 -15.96
N GLU A 212 2.91 -3.62 -16.26
CA GLU A 212 1.81 -3.34 -17.17
C GLU A 212 0.86 -2.27 -16.61
N LEU A 213 0.78 -2.13 -15.28
CA LEU A 213 -0.08 -1.14 -14.62
C LEU A 213 0.48 0.27 -14.68
N GLU A 214 1.82 0.42 -14.56
CA GLU A 214 2.49 1.71 -14.38
C GLU A 214 3.75 1.84 -15.27
N SER A 215 3.74 1.27 -16.48
CA SER A 215 4.90 1.17 -17.38
C SER A 215 5.55 2.51 -17.71
N GLU A 216 4.76 3.55 -17.99
CA GLU A 216 5.26 4.89 -18.34
C GLU A 216 6.00 5.53 -17.15
N VAL A 217 5.41 5.45 -15.96
CA VAL A 217 6.01 5.98 -14.73
C VAL A 217 7.27 5.23 -14.37
N LEU A 218 7.24 3.89 -14.45
CA LEU A 218 8.43 3.06 -14.22
C LEU A 218 9.56 3.39 -15.18
N THR A 219 9.26 3.69 -16.45
CA THR A 219 10.24 4.12 -17.44
C THR A 219 10.90 5.44 -17.02
N GLY A 220 10.11 6.40 -16.52
CA GLY A 220 10.64 7.66 -15.97
C GLY A 220 11.53 7.42 -14.76
N LEU A 221 11.10 6.63 -13.79
CA LEU A 221 11.86 6.30 -12.59
C LEU A 221 13.19 5.57 -12.88
N LYS A 222 13.24 4.71 -13.90
CA LYS A 222 14.47 4.02 -14.35
C LYS A 222 15.60 4.96 -14.79
N ASN A 223 15.30 6.25 -15.05
CA ASN A 223 16.32 7.26 -15.33
C ASN A 223 17.04 7.74 -14.05
N HIS A 224 16.42 7.58 -12.89
CA HIS A 224 16.91 8.08 -11.60
C HIS A 224 17.35 6.97 -10.65
N MET A 225 16.77 5.78 -10.75
CA MET A 225 17.03 4.63 -9.88
C MET A 225 16.81 3.31 -10.63
N LYS A 226 17.34 2.22 -10.12
CA LYS A 226 17.09 0.88 -10.66
C LYS A 226 15.72 0.37 -10.18
N ALA A 227 14.64 1.01 -10.64
CA ALA A 227 13.27 0.72 -10.28
C ALA A 227 12.81 -0.63 -10.84
N ARG A 228 12.22 -1.48 -9.99
CA ARG A 228 11.61 -2.76 -10.37
C ARG A 228 10.25 -2.93 -9.71
N ALA A 229 9.22 -3.17 -10.51
CA ALA A 229 7.93 -3.62 -10.03
C ALA A 229 7.97 -5.14 -9.79
N ILE A 230 7.61 -5.58 -8.60
CA ILE A 230 7.70 -6.99 -8.16
C ILE A 230 6.38 -7.51 -7.58
N GLY A 231 5.33 -6.71 -7.64
CA GLY A 231 3.99 -7.03 -7.17
C GLY A 231 3.03 -7.48 -8.30
N PRO A 232 1.75 -7.63 -8.00
CA PRO A 232 1.15 -7.35 -6.71
C PRO A 232 1.56 -8.37 -5.64
N CYS A 233 2.04 -7.87 -4.51
CA CYS A 233 2.38 -8.70 -3.35
C CYS A 233 1.11 -9.06 -2.57
N ILE A 234 0.26 -9.84 -3.20
CA ILE A 234 -1.05 -10.30 -2.74
C ILE A 234 -1.12 -11.80 -2.98
N PRO A 235 -1.69 -12.60 -2.05
CA PRO A 235 -1.94 -14.01 -2.30
C PRO A 235 -3.07 -14.16 -3.33
N LEU A 236 -2.71 -14.37 -4.59
CA LEU A 236 -3.69 -14.59 -5.67
C LEU A 236 -4.05 -16.07 -5.78
N PRO A 237 -5.33 -16.40 -6.06
CA PRO A 237 -5.73 -17.78 -6.34
C PRO A 237 -4.97 -18.33 -7.55
N THR A 238 -4.36 -19.50 -7.40
CA THR A 238 -3.76 -20.22 -8.54
C THR A 238 -4.86 -20.69 -9.50
N ALA A 239 -4.61 -20.51 -10.80
CA ALA A 239 -5.53 -20.96 -11.84
C ALA A 239 -5.83 -22.48 -11.68
N GLY A 240 -7.11 -22.84 -11.54
CA GLY A 240 -7.56 -24.23 -11.46
C GLY A 240 -7.96 -24.75 -10.07
N THR A 241 -7.68 -24.02 -9.00
CA THR A 241 -8.20 -24.37 -7.66
C THR A 241 -9.45 -23.54 -7.38
N GLY A 242 -10.62 -24.06 -7.70
CA GLY A 242 -11.91 -23.37 -7.53
C GLY A 242 -12.37 -23.17 -6.08
N THR A 243 -11.49 -23.34 -5.10
CA THR A 243 -11.73 -23.08 -3.69
C THR A 243 -10.73 -22.07 -3.19
N VAL A 244 -11.22 -20.88 -2.87
CA VAL A 244 -10.49 -19.91 -2.03
C VAL A 244 -10.48 -20.50 -0.61
N SER A 245 -9.52 -21.41 -0.34
CA SER A 245 -9.21 -21.76 1.04
C SER A 245 -8.78 -20.48 1.74
N ARG A 246 -9.16 -20.30 3.02
CA ARG A 246 -8.85 -19.12 3.85
C ARG A 246 -7.54 -18.46 3.41
N ILE A 247 -7.63 -17.26 2.81
CA ILE A 247 -6.47 -16.54 2.30
C ILE A 247 -5.74 -15.97 3.52
N THR A 248 -4.66 -16.62 3.94
CA THR A 248 -3.78 -16.07 4.96
C THR A 248 -2.98 -14.91 4.36
N TYR A 249 -3.30 -13.70 4.76
CA TYR A 249 -2.69 -12.47 4.23
C TYR A 249 -2.03 -11.66 5.34
N GLY A 250 -0.71 -11.71 5.39
CA GLY A 250 0.11 -10.85 6.24
C GLY A 250 -0.09 -11.03 7.74
N ALA A 251 -0.04 -9.92 8.48
CA ALA A 251 -0.34 -9.86 9.90
C ALA A 251 -1.80 -9.45 10.09
N ASN A 252 -2.61 -10.31 10.68
CA ASN A 252 -3.98 -9.97 11.05
C ASN A 252 -3.97 -9.19 12.37
N LEU A 253 -3.81 -7.87 12.27
CA LEU A 253 -3.86 -6.98 13.44
C LEU A 253 -5.28 -6.89 14.05
N LEU A 254 -6.31 -7.26 13.27
CA LEU A 254 -7.71 -7.30 13.67
C LEU A 254 -8.33 -8.62 13.21
N ASN A 255 -9.21 -9.20 14.02
CA ASN A 255 -9.88 -10.46 13.69
C ASN A 255 -11.03 -10.22 12.71
N PRO A 256 -11.04 -10.84 11.53
CA PRO A 256 -12.15 -10.73 10.58
C PRO A 256 -13.39 -11.49 11.08
N GLU A 257 -14.57 -10.96 10.70
CA GLU A 257 -15.85 -11.58 11.03
C GLU A 257 -16.25 -12.60 9.96
N ASP A 258 -16.43 -13.86 10.35
CA ASP A 258 -16.91 -14.95 9.45
C ASP A 258 -18.34 -14.71 8.91
N ALA A 259 -19.07 -13.77 9.51
CA ALA A 259 -20.41 -13.38 9.07
C ALA A 259 -20.43 -12.79 7.65
N CYS A 260 -19.32 -12.15 7.21
CA CYS A 260 -19.23 -11.50 5.90
C CYS A 260 -19.50 -12.47 4.76
N ILE A 261 -18.77 -13.58 4.72
CA ILE A 261 -18.87 -14.56 3.62
C ILE A 261 -20.23 -15.24 3.63
N LYS A 262 -20.72 -15.66 4.80
CA LYS A 262 -22.06 -16.26 4.93
C LYS A 262 -23.18 -15.34 4.44
N TRP A 263 -23.05 -14.03 4.70
CA TRP A 263 -24.02 -13.05 4.23
C TRP A 263 -23.91 -12.85 2.71
N LEU A 264 -22.70 -12.77 2.17
CA LEU A 264 -22.45 -12.66 0.73
C LEU A 264 -22.99 -13.87 -0.03
N ASP A 265 -22.88 -15.08 0.51
CA ASP A 265 -23.44 -16.32 -0.07
C ASP A 265 -24.97 -16.24 -0.31
N THR A 266 -25.67 -15.36 0.42
CA THR A 266 -27.11 -15.15 0.24
C THR A 266 -27.47 -14.14 -0.86
N LYS A 267 -26.48 -13.50 -1.51
CA LYS A 267 -26.68 -12.42 -2.45
C LYS A 267 -26.47 -12.88 -3.90
N ALA A 268 -27.14 -12.21 -4.82
CA ALA A 268 -26.95 -12.46 -6.24
C ALA A 268 -25.54 -12.02 -6.70
N SER A 269 -25.02 -12.67 -7.72
CA SER A 269 -23.71 -12.30 -8.31
C SER A 269 -23.72 -10.83 -8.75
N GLY A 270 -22.65 -10.10 -8.40
CA GLY A 270 -22.45 -8.71 -8.78
C GLY A 270 -23.43 -7.72 -8.15
N SER A 271 -24.21 -8.09 -7.12
CA SER A 271 -25.26 -7.24 -6.56
C SER A 271 -24.84 -6.39 -5.37
N VAL A 272 -23.71 -6.68 -4.73
CA VAL A 272 -23.30 -6.07 -3.45
C VAL A 272 -22.28 -4.99 -3.65
N ALA A 273 -22.51 -3.81 -3.03
CA ALA A 273 -21.49 -2.79 -2.85
C ALA A 273 -20.69 -3.10 -1.56
N TYR A 274 -19.41 -3.42 -1.70
CA TYR A 274 -18.49 -3.52 -0.58
C TYR A 274 -17.96 -2.13 -0.21
N VAL A 275 -17.93 -1.77 1.07
CA VAL A 275 -17.55 -0.43 1.54
C VAL A 275 -16.49 -0.54 2.62
N SER A 276 -15.29 0.00 2.37
CA SER A 276 -14.21 0.05 3.36
C SER A 276 -13.26 1.22 3.12
N PHE A 277 -12.97 1.97 4.19
CA PHE A 277 -12.06 3.13 4.18
C PHE A 277 -10.69 2.82 4.81
N GLY A 278 -10.32 1.52 4.88
CA GLY A 278 -9.03 1.07 5.38
C GLY A 278 -8.91 1.09 6.90
N SER A 279 -7.68 0.89 7.39
CA SER A 279 -7.39 0.70 8.81
C SER A 279 -7.06 1.99 9.57
N PHE A 280 -6.75 3.09 8.86
CA PHE A 280 -6.23 4.30 9.48
C PHE A 280 -7.18 5.52 9.40
N ALA A 281 -7.85 5.72 8.26
CA ALA A 281 -8.72 6.87 8.05
C ALA A 281 -9.99 6.79 8.89
N SER A 282 -10.39 7.92 9.50
CA SER A 282 -11.66 8.09 10.21
C SER A 282 -12.54 9.07 9.46
N LEU A 283 -13.81 8.70 9.31
CA LEU A 283 -14.85 9.58 8.77
C LEU A 283 -15.61 10.21 9.93
N GLY A 284 -15.79 11.54 9.89
CA GLY A 284 -16.68 12.20 10.85
C GLY A 284 -18.14 11.82 10.61
N ALA A 285 -19.00 12.00 11.63
CA ALA A 285 -20.41 11.60 11.61
C ALA A 285 -21.18 12.17 10.40
N ALA A 286 -20.95 13.43 10.03
CA ALA A 286 -21.59 14.07 8.88
C ALA A 286 -21.26 13.38 7.55
N GLN A 287 -19.97 13.04 7.31
CA GLN A 287 -19.58 12.33 6.11
C GLN A 287 -20.11 10.89 6.10
N THR A 288 -20.11 10.23 7.25
CA THR A 288 -20.66 8.87 7.40
C THR A 288 -22.15 8.85 7.09
N GLU A 289 -22.91 9.85 7.54
CA GLU A 289 -24.35 9.98 7.22
C GLU A 289 -24.59 10.20 5.72
N GLU A 290 -23.81 11.06 5.07
CA GLU A 290 -23.94 11.29 3.62
C GLU A 290 -23.67 9.99 2.81
N ILE A 291 -22.67 9.23 3.20
CA ILE A 291 -22.36 7.92 2.58
C ILE A 291 -23.51 6.93 2.81
N ALA A 292 -24.01 6.81 4.05
CA ALA A 292 -25.14 5.94 4.37
C ALA A 292 -26.38 6.24 3.52
N ARG A 293 -26.75 7.54 3.43
CA ARG A 293 -27.89 7.99 2.63
C ARG A 293 -27.69 7.73 1.13
N GLY A 294 -26.49 7.93 0.61
CA GLY A 294 -26.17 7.64 -0.79
C GLY A 294 -26.25 6.14 -1.11
N LEU A 295 -25.75 5.27 -0.23
CA LEU A 295 -25.84 3.82 -0.37
C LEU A 295 -27.30 3.32 -0.35
N LEU A 296 -28.11 3.83 0.60
CA LEU A 296 -29.53 3.51 0.68
C LEU A 296 -30.29 3.98 -0.56
N ALA A 297 -29.99 5.18 -1.07
CA ALA A 297 -30.61 5.73 -2.27
C ALA A 297 -30.22 4.94 -3.53
N ALA A 298 -29.00 4.41 -3.60
CA ALA A 298 -28.56 3.54 -4.69
C ALA A 298 -29.37 2.23 -4.76
N GLY A 299 -29.85 1.73 -3.61
CA GLY A 299 -30.76 0.59 -3.52
C GLY A 299 -30.10 -0.79 -3.63
N ASN A 300 -28.79 -0.87 -3.78
CA ASN A 300 -28.05 -2.12 -3.80
C ASN A 300 -27.80 -2.63 -2.37
N PRO A 301 -27.78 -3.95 -2.13
CA PRO A 301 -27.24 -4.48 -0.87
C PRO A 301 -25.80 -4.04 -0.66
N PHE A 302 -25.42 -3.77 0.60
CA PHE A 302 -24.04 -3.36 0.89
C PHE A 302 -23.47 -4.01 2.15
N LEU A 303 -22.17 -4.32 2.09
CA LEU A 303 -21.34 -4.75 3.21
C LEU A 303 -20.42 -3.58 3.59
N TRP A 304 -20.57 -3.04 4.78
CA TRP A 304 -19.79 -1.88 5.23
C TRP A 304 -18.92 -2.22 6.43
N VAL A 305 -17.60 -1.98 6.28
CA VAL A 305 -16.62 -2.14 7.35
C VAL A 305 -16.47 -0.81 8.09
N ILE A 306 -16.83 -0.78 9.36
CA ILE A 306 -16.69 0.36 10.26
C ILE A 306 -15.88 -0.08 11.47
N ARG A 307 -14.72 0.57 11.70
CA ARG A 307 -13.87 0.26 12.84
C ARG A 307 -14.58 0.58 14.16
N ALA A 308 -14.26 -0.16 15.22
CA ALA A 308 -14.85 0.06 16.55
C ALA A 308 -14.73 1.53 17.03
N ALA A 309 -13.62 2.20 16.70
CA ALA A 309 -13.42 3.61 17.04
C ALA A 309 -14.37 4.59 16.33
N ASP A 310 -14.97 4.17 15.21
CA ASP A 310 -15.84 5.00 14.36
C ASP A 310 -17.33 4.60 14.47
N GLU A 311 -17.67 3.59 15.27
CA GLU A 311 -19.07 3.12 15.43
C GLU A 311 -20.04 4.22 15.88
N SER A 312 -19.56 5.14 16.74
CA SER A 312 -20.36 6.27 17.20
C SER A 312 -20.74 7.26 16.09
N ASN A 313 -20.06 7.20 14.94
CA ASN A 313 -20.35 8.03 13.77
C ASN A 313 -21.45 7.44 12.87
N LEU A 314 -21.87 6.18 13.11
CA LEU A 314 -22.93 5.55 12.33
C LEU A 314 -24.30 6.14 12.61
N PRO A 315 -25.09 6.49 11.59
CA PRO A 315 -26.47 6.91 11.75
C PRO A 315 -27.38 5.68 11.94
N LEU A 316 -27.28 4.99 13.08
CA LEU A 316 -27.93 3.69 13.33
C LEU A 316 -29.42 3.69 12.98
N GLY A 317 -30.20 4.66 13.45
CA GLY A 317 -31.63 4.74 13.14
C GLY A 317 -31.95 4.83 11.62
N LEU A 318 -31.01 5.32 10.81
CA LEU A 318 -31.14 5.35 9.35
C LEU A 318 -30.86 3.96 8.72
N LEU A 319 -30.02 3.16 9.35
CA LEU A 319 -29.56 1.85 8.82
C LEU A 319 -30.38 0.65 9.37
N ASP A 320 -31.25 0.89 10.36
CA ASP A 320 -31.98 -0.17 11.06
C ASP A 320 -32.83 -1.04 10.11
N GLU A 321 -33.60 -0.41 9.22
CA GLU A 321 -34.46 -1.13 8.27
C GLU A 321 -33.63 -1.96 7.27
N ALA A 322 -32.55 -1.38 6.72
CA ALA A 322 -31.68 -2.08 5.77
C ALA A 322 -30.95 -3.25 6.43
N THR A 323 -30.55 -3.10 7.70
CA THR A 323 -29.92 -4.17 8.47
C THR A 323 -30.93 -5.26 8.83
N ALA A 324 -32.14 -4.89 9.30
CA ALA A 324 -33.18 -5.84 9.66
C ALA A 324 -33.70 -6.65 8.46
N SER A 325 -33.79 -6.05 7.27
CA SER A 325 -34.16 -6.72 6.03
C SER A 325 -33.05 -7.56 5.42
N GLY A 326 -31.82 -7.46 5.96
CA GLY A 326 -30.62 -8.11 5.39
C GLY A 326 -30.12 -7.46 4.11
N ALA A 327 -30.57 -6.26 3.77
CA ALA A 327 -30.04 -5.46 2.66
C ALA A 327 -28.68 -4.85 3.01
N ALA A 328 -28.38 -4.64 4.29
CA ALA A 328 -27.08 -4.18 4.75
C ALA A 328 -26.46 -5.14 5.77
N LEU A 329 -25.13 -5.29 5.72
CA LEU A 329 -24.35 -5.88 6.79
C LEU A 329 -23.26 -4.90 7.20
N ILE A 330 -23.20 -4.56 8.49
CA ILE A 330 -22.17 -3.69 9.07
C ILE A 330 -21.30 -4.54 9.99
N VAL A 331 -19.98 -4.48 9.78
CA VAL A 331 -19.00 -5.24 10.53
C VAL A 331 -17.83 -4.38 10.96
N ARG A 332 -17.13 -4.78 12.02
CA ARG A 332 -15.93 -4.05 12.49
C ARG A 332 -14.70 -4.32 11.63
N TRP A 333 -14.61 -5.54 11.11
CA TRP A 333 -13.51 -5.97 10.26
C TRP A 333 -13.94 -7.12 9.34
N SER A 334 -13.43 -7.13 8.11
CA SER A 334 -13.74 -8.17 7.13
C SER A 334 -12.48 -8.84 6.58
N PRO A 335 -12.57 -10.10 6.12
CA PRO A 335 -11.50 -10.72 5.34
C PRO A 335 -11.51 -10.12 3.91
N GLN A 336 -10.93 -8.94 3.73
CA GLN A 336 -11.07 -8.11 2.52
C GLN A 336 -10.79 -8.86 1.21
N LEU A 337 -9.74 -9.69 1.16
CA LEU A 337 -9.42 -10.45 -0.06
C LEU A 337 -10.48 -11.52 -0.37
N GLU A 338 -11.01 -12.19 0.66
CA GLU A 338 -12.09 -13.17 0.47
C GLU A 338 -13.38 -12.48 0.02
N VAL A 339 -13.66 -11.29 0.58
CA VAL A 339 -14.78 -10.44 0.16
C VAL A 339 -14.62 -9.99 -1.28
N LEU A 340 -13.46 -9.46 -1.67
CA LEU A 340 -13.18 -9.01 -3.06
C LEU A 340 -13.19 -10.18 -4.05
N ALA A 341 -12.82 -11.39 -3.61
CA ALA A 341 -12.89 -12.59 -4.43
C ALA A 341 -14.32 -13.13 -4.59
N HIS A 342 -15.28 -12.68 -3.77
CA HIS A 342 -16.62 -13.24 -3.73
C HIS A 342 -17.47 -12.78 -4.92
N PRO A 343 -18.14 -13.69 -5.64
CA PRO A 343 -18.91 -13.37 -6.85
C PRO A 343 -20.08 -12.41 -6.63
N ALA A 344 -20.59 -12.28 -5.40
CA ALA A 344 -21.67 -11.35 -5.08
C ALA A 344 -21.22 -9.86 -5.09
N VAL A 345 -19.90 -9.58 -4.96
CA VAL A 345 -19.39 -8.21 -4.93
C VAL A 345 -19.38 -7.63 -6.34
N GLY A 346 -20.15 -6.56 -6.55
CA GLY A 346 -20.29 -5.83 -7.80
C GLY A 346 -19.41 -4.60 -7.90
N CYS A 347 -19.16 -3.91 -6.76
CA CYS A 347 -18.23 -2.80 -6.70
C CYS A 347 -17.58 -2.68 -5.32
N PHE A 348 -16.46 -1.95 -5.26
CA PHE A 348 -15.76 -1.60 -4.04
C PHE A 348 -15.75 -0.08 -3.84
N LEU A 349 -16.55 0.43 -2.91
CA LEU A 349 -16.49 1.82 -2.47
C LEU A 349 -15.35 1.97 -1.47
N THR A 350 -14.29 2.65 -1.89
CA THR A 350 -13.01 2.65 -1.19
C THR A 350 -12.38 4.04 -1.11
N HIS A 351 -11.54 4.24 -0.09
CA HIS A 351 -10.68 5.42 0.02
C HIS A 351 -9.54 5.45 -1.00
N CYS A 352 -9.30 4.38 -1.75
CA CYS A 352 -8.20 4.22 -2.70
C CYS A 352 -6.79 4.27 -2.10
N GLY A 353 -6.59 3.82 -0.85
CA GLY A 353 -5.25 3.47 -0.38
C GLY A 353 -4.66 2.38 -1.25
N TRP A 354 -3.33 2.39 -1.45
CA TRP A 354 -2.68 1.58 -2.48
C TRP A 354 -3.00 0.09 -2.39
N ASN A 355 -2.92 -0.52 -1.20
CA ASN A 355 -3.23 -1.95 -1.07
C ASN A 355 -4.65 -2.26 -1.51
N SER A 356 -5.65 -1.51 -1.02
CA SER A 356 -7.05 -1.72 -1.41
C SER A 356 -7.28 -1.54 -2.91
N THR A 357 -6.59 -0.58 -3.53
CA THR A 357 -6.64 -0.35 -4.97
C THR A 357 -6.04 -1.52 -5.74
N LEU A 358 -4.84 -1.96 -5.34
CA LEU A 358 -4.13 -3.05 -5.97
C LEU A 358 -4.87 -4.40 -5.80
N GLU A 359 -5.47 -4.61 -4.62
CA GLU A 359 -6.33 -5.76 -4.34
C GLU A 359 -7.57 -5.76 -5.23
N ALA A 360 -8.31 -4.63 -5.33
CA ALA A 360 -9.48 -4.53 -6.19
C ALA A 360 -9.15 -4.81 -7.66
N LEU A 361 -8.06 -4.23 -8.20
CA LEU A 361 -7.57 -4.50 -9.54
C LEU A 361 -7.21 -5.99 -9.73
N SER A 362 -6.54 -6.60 -8.74
CA SER A 362 -6.08 -8.00 -8.80
C SER A 362 -7.23 -9.01 -8.74
N PHE A 363 -8.37 -8.64 -8.15
CA PHE A 363 -9.59 -9.46 -8.14
C PHE A 363 -10.61 -9.06 -9.24
N GLY A 364 -10.36 -7.97 -9.97
CA GLY A 364 -11.22 -7.50 -11.05
C GLY A 364 -12.51 -6.85 -10.55
N VAL A 365 -12.46 -6.23 -9.37
CA VAL A 365 -13.60 -5.53 -8.76
C VAL A 365 -13.54 -4.05 -9.13
N PRO A 366 -14.54 -3.50 -9.82
CA PRO A 366 -14.58 -2.09 -10.15
C PRO A 366 -14.77 -1.23 -8.88
N MET A 367 -14.21 0.00 -8.91
CA MET A 367 -14.14 0.84 -7.73
C MET A 367 -15.02 2.09 -7.83
N VAL A 368 -15.60 2.47 -6.68
CA VAL A 368 -16.12 3.81 -6.42
C VAL A 368 -15.11 4.51 -5.50
N ALA A 369 -14.36 5.46 -6.04
CA ALA A 369 -13.19 6.06 -5.42
C ALA A 369 -13.57 7.32 -4.61
N LEU A 370 -13.49 7.26 -3.28
CA LEU A 370 -13.70 8.36 -2.34
C LEU A 370 -12.40 8.67 -1.59
N SER A 371 -11.46 9.34 -2.25
CA SER A 371 -10.16 9.64 -1.68
C SER A 371 -10.23 10.62 -0.50
N LEU A 372 -9.48 10.34 0.56
CA LEU A 372 -9.46 11.17 1.77
C LEU A 372 -8.16 11.97 1.88
N TRP A 373 -6.97 11.34 1.79
CA TRP A 373 -5.68 11.97 2.01
C TRP A 373 -4.52 11.07 1.50
N THR A 374 -3.26 11.44 1.71
CA THR A 374 -2.01 10.76 1.32
C THR A 374 -1.90 10.47 -0.18
N ASP A 375 -1.70 9.21 -0.55
CA ASP A 375 -1.61 8.66 -1.90
C ASP A 375 -2.97 8.58 -2.62
N GLN A 376 -4.05 8.61 -1.85
CA GLN A 376 -5.39 8.29 -2.31
C GLN A 376 -5.93 9.18 -3.43
N PRO A 377 -5.71 10.52 -3.45
CA PRO A 377 -6.18 11.36 -4.55
C PRO A 377 -5.62 10.96 -5.90
N MET A 378 -4.33 10.63 -5.94
CA MET A 378 -3.66 10.19 -7.16
C MET A 378 -4.09 8.79 -7.58
N ASN A 379 -4.21 7.87 -6.63
CA ASN A 379 -4.73 6.53 -6.91
C ASN A 379 -6.16 6.60 -7.45
N ALA A 380 -7.04 7.43 -6.85
CA ALA A 380 -8.42 7.64 -7.32
C ALA A 380 -8.49 8.22 -8.74
N ARG A 381 -7.58 9.18 -9.07
CA ARG A 381 -7.43 9.68 -10.44
C ARG A 381 -7.06 8.55 -11.40
N ASN A 382 -6.09 7.73 -11.03
CA ASN A 382 -5.62 6.65 -11.89
C ASN A 382 -6.69 5.56 -12.06
N VAL A 383 -7.45 5.24 -11.03
CA VAL A 383 -8.62 4.35 -11.11
C VAL A 383 -9.60 4.81 -12.19
N GLU A 384 -9.89 6.11 -12.26
CA GLU A 384 -10.83 6.68 -13.21
C GLU A 384 -10.22 6.87 -14.61
N ARG A 385 -9.02 7.49 -14.70
CA ARG A 385 -8.46 7.97 -15.97
C ARG A 385 -7.46 7.02 -16.62
N ALA A 386 -6.52 6.49 -15.83
CA ALA A 386 -5.45 5.66 -16.37
C ALA A 386 -5.87 4.20 -16.53
N TRP A 387 -6.58 3.66 -15.54
CA TRP A 387 -6.97 2.26 -15.53
C TRP A 387 -8.42 2.02 -15.95
N ALA A 388 -9.25 3.05 -16.00
CA ALA A 388 -10.68 2.98 -16.31
C ALA A 388 -11.43 1.89 -15.50
N ALA A 389 -10.93 1.57 -14.30
CA ALA A 389 -11.43 0.49 -13.46
C ALA A 389 -12.39 0.98 -12.36
N GLY A 390 -12.90 2.21 -12.48
CA GLY A 390 -13.82 2.78 -11.53
C GLY A 390 -14.25 4.20 -11.85
N VAL A 391 -15.05 4.77 -10.95
CA VAL A 391 -15.53 6.16 -10.99
C VAL A 391 -15.03 6.90 -9.77
N ARG A 392 -14.58 8.12 -9.94
CA ARG A 392 -14.14 8.99 -8.84
C ARG A 392 -15.27 9.90 -8.39
N ALA A 393 -15.62 9.83 -7.10
CA ALA A 393 -16.52 10.77 -6.47
C ALA A 393 -15.88 12.15 -6.31
N ARG A 394 -16.65 13.19 -6.48
CA ARG A 394 -16.23 14.59 -6.32
C ARG A 394 -16.71 15.14 -4.99
N ARG A 395 -15.83 15.83 -4.28
CA ARG A 395 -16.23 16.58 -3.09
C ARG A 395 -17.02 17.81 -3.51
N ASP A 396 -18.08 18.11 -2.78
CA ASP A 396 -18.76 19.40 -2.92
C ASP A 396 -17.83 20.53 -2.46
N ALA A 397 -17.67 21.55 -3.27
CA ALA A 397 -16.71 22.62 -3.01
C ALA A 397 -17.07 23.47 -1.79
N ALA A 398 -18.37 23.61 -1.47
CA ALA A 398 -18.83 24.39 -0.34
C ALA A 398 -18.83 23.58 0.97
N ALA A 399 -19.25 22.31 0.91
CA ALA A 399 -19.30 21.41 2.07
C ALA A 399 -17.96 20.74 2.38
N GLY A 400 -17.05 20.62 1.41
CA GLY A 400 -15.79 19.88 1.55
C GLY A 400 -15.98 18.36 1.69
N MET A 401 -17.20 17.86 1.44
CA MET A 401 -17.60 16.47 1.67
C MET A 401 -18.11 15.82 0.38
N PHE A 402 -18.13 14.48 0.37
CA PHE A 402 -18.88 13.71 -0.62
C PHE A 402 -20.36 13.69 -0.20
N LEU A 403 -21.21 14.36 -0.96
CA LEU A 403 -22.63 14.41 -0.66
C LEU A 403 -23.36 13.14 -1.12
N ARG A 404 -24.48 12.83 -0.51
CA ARG A 404 -25.28 11.62 -0.78
C ARG A 404 -25.62 11.41 -2.25
N GLY A 405 -25.98 12.48 -2.96
CA GLY A 405 -26.30 12.41 -4.38
C GLY A 405 -25.09 12.02 -5.25
N GLU A 406 -23.88 12.44 -4.87
CA GLU A 406 -22.66 12.04 -5.56
C GLU A 406 -22.30 10.58 -5.26
N VAL A 407 -22.46 10.11 -4.01
CA VAL A 407 -22.28 8.71 -3.64
C VAL A 407 -23.25 7.81 -4.42
N GLU A 408 -24.54 8.16 -4.42
CA GLU A 408 -25.58 7.45 -5.20
C GLU A 408 -25.21 7.40 -6.68
N ARG A 409 -24.87 8.54 -7.27
CA ARG A 409 -24.48 8.64 -8.69
C ARG A 409 -23.33 7.70 -9.03
N CYS A 410 -22.28 7.70 -8.20
CA CYS A 410 -21.10 6.87 -8.44
C CYS A 410 -21.40 5.38 -8.29
N VAL A 411 -22.16 4.98 -7.27
CA VAL A 411 -22.57 3.58 -7.08
C VAL A 411 -23.40 3.11 -8.26
N ARG A 412 -24.42 3.86 -8.67
CA ARG A 412 -25.24 3.52 -9.86
C ARG A 412 -24.43 3.45 -11.13
N ALA A 413 -23.51 4.39 -11.34
CA ALA A 413 -22.65 4.40 -12.55
C ALA A 413 -21.78 3.13 -12.66
N VAL A 414 -21.41 2.51 -11.53
CA VAL A 414 -20.65 1.25 -11.55
C VAL A 414 -21.56 0.03 -11.54
N MET A 415 -22.65 0.06 -10.76
CA MET A 415 -23.51 -1.11 -10.56
C MET A 415 -24.50 -1.32 -11.71
N ASP A 416 -25.12 -0.25 -12.23
CA ASP A 416 -26.18 -0.32 -13.22
C ASP A 416 -25.60 -0.19 -14.65
N ASP A 417 -24.71 0.80 -14.89
CA ASP A 417 -24.21 1.17 -16.23
C ASP A 417 -22.73 0.79 -16.44
N GLY A 418 -22.11 0.05 -15.53
CA GLY A 418 -20.67 -0.12 -15.43
C GLY A 418 -20.05 -1.23 -16.29
N ASP A 419 -20.62 -1.65 -17.42
CA ASP A 419 -20.07 -2.75 -18.24
C ASP A 419 -18.61 -2.49 -18.66
N ALA A 420 -18.30 -1.29 -19.16
CA ALA A 420 -16.94 -0.92 -19.57
C ALA A 420 -15.95 -0.93 -18.39
N VAL A 421 -16.39 -0.47 -17.22
CA VAL A 421 -15.57 -0.43 -16.00
C VAL A 421 -15.30 -1.84 -15.47
N ARG A 422 -16.31 -2.72 -15.52
CA ARG A 422 -16.19 -4.14 -15.17
C ARG A 422 -15.24 -4.88 -16.13
N GLU A 423 -15.35 -4.61 -17.42
CA GLU A 423 -14.45 -5.18 -18.44
C GLU A 423 -13.00 -4.74 -18.19
N ALA A 424 -12.77 -3.45 -17.92
CA ALA A 424 -11.44 -2.92 -17.63
C ALA A 424 -10.87 -3.51 -16.35
N ALA A 425 -11.66 -3.58 -15.26
CA ALA A 425 -11.25 -4.22 -14.01
C ALA A 425 -10.90 -5.70 -14.22
N GLY A 426 -11.67 -6.42 -15.02
CA GLY A 426 -11.39 -7.81 -15.42
C GLY A 426 -10.06 -7.96 -16.16
N LYS A 427 -9.74 -7.04 -17.07
CA LYS A 427 -8.45 -7.01 -17.79
C LYS A 427 -7.28 -6.81 -16.82
N TRP A 428 -7.41 -5.90 -15.86
CA TRP A 428 -6.37 -5.67 -14.85
C TRP A 428 -6.15 -6.88 -13.96
N ARG A 429 -7.20 -7.59 -13.56
CA ARG A 429 -7.09 -8.86 -12.84
C ARG A 429 -6.24 -9.86 -13.63
N ASP A 430 -6.51 -10.01 -14.91
CA ASP A 430 -5.83 -10.99 -15.75
C ASP A 430 -4.36 -10.60 -15.95
N GLN A 431 -4.06 -9.30 -16.11
CA GLN A 431 -2.69 -8.78 -16.19
C GLN A 431 -1.93 -8.93 -14.86
N ALA A 432 -2.56 -8.61 -13.72
CA ALA A 432 -1.96 -8.80 -12.40
C ALA A 432 -1.56 -10.26 -12.16
N ARG A 433 -2.44 -11.20 -12.53
CA ARG A 433 -2.14 -12.65 -12.45
C ARG A 433 -1.02 -13.07 -13.40
N ALA A 434 -1.02 -12.54 -14.62
CA ALA A 434 0.04 -12.81 -15.59
C ALA A 434 1.40 -12.27 -15.15
N ALA A 435 1.43 -11.09 -14.53
CA ALA A 435 2.67 -10.47 -14.04
C ALA A 435 3.40 -11.33 -13.01
N VAL A 436 2.68 -11.95 -12.07
CA VAL A 436 3.28 -12.78 -11.00
C VAL A 436 3.40 -14.27 -11.39
N ALA A 437 2.81 -14.70 -12.50
CA ALA A 437 2.97 -16.06 -13.00
C ALA A 437 4.41 -16.33 -13.42
N PRO A 438 4.86 -17.61 -13.44
CA PRO A 438 6.21 -17.94 -13.92
C PRO A 438 6.53 -17.34 -15.29
N GLY A 439 7.58 -16.54 -15.39
CA GLY A 439 7.98 -15.79 -16.58
C GLY A 439 7.22 -14.49 -16.83
N GLY A 440 6.32 -14.07 -15.94
CA GLY A 440 5.67 -12.77 -15.97
C GLY A 440 6.64 -11.62 -15.64
N SER A 441 6.17 -10.37 -15.80
CA SER A 441 7.01 -9.18 -15.59
C SER A 441 7.55 -9.08 -14.15
N SER A 442 6.70 -9.27 -13.17
CA SER A 442 7.07 -9.24 -11.75
C SER A 442 7.91 -10.44 -11.32
N ASP A 443 7.63 -11.64 -11.88
CA ASP A 443 8.41 -12.84 -11.63
C ASP A 443 9.85 -12.67 -12.14
N ARG A 444 10.04 -12.14 -13.37
CA ARG A 444 11.37 -11.80 -13.92
C ARG A 444 12.08 -10.73 -13.09
N SER A 445 11.38 -9.66 -12.67
CA SER A 445 11.97 -8.63 -11.82
C SER A 445 12.45 -9.19 -10.48
N LEU A 446 11.68 -10.13 -9.92
CA LEU A 446 12.07 -10.84 -8.70
C LEU A 446 13.27 -11.76 -8.93
N ASP A 447 13.35 -12.46 -10.07
CA ASP A 447 14.51 -13.29 -10.43
C ASP A 447 15.78 -12.45 -10.59
N GLU A 448 15.70 -11.28 -11.26
CA GLU A 448 16.83 -10.34 -11.34
C GLU A 448 17.30 -9.89 -9.95
N PHE A 449 16.36 -9.62 -9.04
CA PHE A 449 16.71 -9.26 -7.67
C PHE A 449 17.36 -10.44 -6.91
N VAL A 450 16.85 -11.64 -7.07
CA VAL A 450 17.43 -12.87 -6.48
C VAL A 450 18.87 -13.10 -6.99
N GLU A 451 19.11 -12.89 -8.28
CA GLU A 451 20.47 -12.97 -8.87
C GLU A 451 21.38 -11.91 -8.26
N PHE A 452 20.92 -10.66 -8.11
CA PHE A 452 21.67 -9.60 -7.45
C PHE A 452 22.07 -9.98 -6.03
N VAL A 453 21.15 -10.52 -5.24
CA VAL A 453 21.42 -10.94 -3.85
C VAL A 453 22.41 -12.12 -3.82
N ARG A 454 22.29 -13.09 -4.74
CA ARG A 454 23.18 -14.27 -4.84
C ARG A 454 24.59 -13.93 -5.33
N ALA A 455 24.72 -12.95 -6.22
CA ALA A 455 26.02 -12.53 -6.78
C ALA A 455 26.93 -11.81 -5.76
N GLY A 456 26.54 -11.75 -4.49
CA GLY A 456 27.31 -11.09 -3.44
C GLY A 456 27.11 -9.59 -3.46
N ALA A 457 25.89 -9.15 -3.22
CA ALA A 457 25.53 -7.74 -3.04
C ALA A 457 26.52 -6.98 -2.14
N ALA A 458 27.11 -7.66 -1.14
CA ALA A 458 28.09 -7.12 -0.23
C ALA A 458 29.42 -6.68 -0.89
N GLU A 459 29.89 -7.36 -1.93
CA GLU A 459 31.14 -6.96 -2.61
C GLU A 459 30.94 -5.72 -3.47
N LYS A 460 29.83 -5.64 -4.18
CA LYS A 460 29.47 -4.45 -4.98
C LYS A 460 29.18 -3.24 -4.11
N TRP A 461 28.50 -3.43 -2.98
CA TRP A 461 28.22 -2.37 -2.02
C TRP A 461 29.49 -1.79 -1.39
N LYS A 462 30.46 -2.64 -1.01
CA LYS A 462 31.76 -2.18 -0.50
C LYS A 462 32.52 -1.33 -1.53
N ALA A 463 32.50 -1.73 -2.81
CA ALA A 463 33.11 -0.95 -3.88
C ALA A 463 32.44 0.42 -4.03
N MET A 464 31.10 0.48 -4.03
CA MET A 464 30.35 1.72 -4.17
C MET A 464 30.54 2.70 -2.99
N VAL A 465 30.55 2.19 -1.74
CA VAL A 465 30.78 3.00 -0.54
C VAL A 465 32.22 3.54 -0.50
N LEU A 466 33.19 2.79 -1.03
CA LEU A 466 34.59 3.25 -1.12
C LEU A 466 34.80 4.30 -2.21
N GLU A 467 34.06 4.22 -3.31
CA GLU A 467 34.11 5.19 -4.41
C GLU A 467 33.33 6.49 -4.10
N GLY A 468 32.31 6.44 -3.24
CA GLY A 468 31.49 7.58 -2.81
C GLY A 468 31.98 8.33 -1.57
N SER A 469 33.07 7.88 -0.94
CA SER A 469 33.65 8.52 0.25
C SER A 469 34.84 9.42 -0.08
N GLU A 470 34.61 10.50 -0.88
CA GLU A 470 35.45 11.70 -0.71
C GLU A 470 34.85 12.55 0.43
N PRO A 471 35.66 12.90 1.45
CA PRO A 471 35.19 13.79 2.48
C PRO A 471 35.01 15.19 1.84
N ALA A 472 33.77 15.67 1.81
CA ALA A 472 33.53 17.11 1.62
C ALA A 472 34.34 17.84 2.68
N GLY A 473 35.30 18.62 2.20
CA GLY A 473 36.33 19.28 2.98
C GLY A 473 35.72 20.10 4.12
N SER A 474 36.40 20.00 5.24
CA SER A 474 36.41 20.99 6.31
C SER A 474 36.68 22.38 5.73
N GLU A 475 35.67 23.23 5.64
CA GLU A 475 35.86 24.67 5.71
C GLU A 475 34.87 25.22 6.76
N MET A 476 35.50 25.89 7.68
CA MET A 476 35.07 26.58 8.90
C MET A 476 33.70 27.29 8.85
#